data_d13cb330a2e648df42b488b2afc4763a
#
_entry.id   d13cb330a2e648df42b488b2afc4763a
#
_cell.length_a   1.000
_cell.length_b   1.000
_cell.length_c   1.000
_cell.angle_alpha   90.00
_cell.angle_beta   90.00
_cell.angle_gamma   90.00
#
_symmetry.space_group_name_H-M   'P 1'
#
loop_
_entity.id
_entity.type
_entity.pdbx_description
1 polymer ?
#
loop_
_entity_poly.entity_id
_entity_poly.type
_entity_poly.pdbx_seq_one_letter_code
_entity_poly.pdbx_strand_id
1 'polypeptide(L)'
;TILISVTCILLNMPYPFIPFQMTLLDNFVEGFPSFMILFEKNISKQKESIGRYTMRYSFPNAIAIVLCVIALKLLAPTLSLSLNQAFTILYYTTAILSIHMIYRIYSPINLYRTVVLIVDIVAFVLVSYITYDLLQLAPVTSLLLQYLIMTLLFGLIVSTCLSKIVVHYLDTHPQD
;
A
#
# COMPACT_ATOMS: atom_id res chain seq x y z
N THR A 1 2.93 5.61 7.44
CA THR A 1 4.31 5.97 7.87
C THR A 1 4.55 5.69 9.34
N ILE A 2 3.75 6.22 10.30
CA ILE A 2 3.98 6.11 11.76
C ILE A 2 4.19 4.66 12.22
N LEU A 3 3.30 3.74 11.85
CA LEU A 3 3.41 2.33 12.25
C LEU A 3 4.70 1.68 11.74
N ILE A 4 5.12 1.99 10.53
CA ILE A 4 6.39 1.48 9.97
C ILE A 4 7.57 2.04 10.76
N SER A 5 7.57 3.34 11.07
CA SER A 5 8.65 3.96 11.87
C SER A 5 8.77 3.33 13.25
N VAL A 6 7.66 3.14 13.96
CA VAL A 6 7.64 2.45 15.26
C VAL A 6 8.18 1.02 15.13
N THR A 7 7.75 0.29 14.10
CA THR A 7 8.23 -1.07 13.84
C THR A 7 9.75 -1.11 13.58
N CYS A 8 10.27 -0.17 12.80
CA CYS A 8 11.70 -0.07 12.51
C CYS A 8 12.52 0.20 13.78
N ILE A 9 12.04 1.08 14.66
CA ILE A 9 12.68 1.34 15.96
C ILE A 9 12.70 0.07 16.82
N LEU A 10 11.55 -0.61 16.95
CA LEU A 10 11.45 -1.83 17.76
C LEU A 10 12.31 -2.99 17.23
N LEU A 11 12.46 -3.10 15.91
CA LEU A 11 13.27 -4.14 15.26
C LEU A 11 14.74 -3.74 15.07
N ASN A 12 15.13 -2.55 15.50
CA ASN A 12 16.46 -1.98 15.31
C ASN A 12 16.95 -2.11 13.85
N MET A 13 16.10 -1.61 12.92
CA MET A 13 16.40 -1.62 11.49
C MET A 13 16.29 -0.22 10.89
N PRO A 14 17.05 0.11 9.83
CA PRO A 14 16.90 1.37 9.14
C PRO A 14 15.49 1.47 8.50
N TYR A 15 15.01 2.70 8.35
CA TYR A 15 13.73 2.95 7.68
C TYR A 15 13.81 2.50 6.20
N PRO A 16 12.84 1.69 5.73
CA PRO A 16 12.96 1.01 4.43
C PRO A 16 12.73 1.89 3.19
N PHE A 17 12.32 3.14 3.37
CA PHE A 17 12.03 4.05 2.28
C PHE A 17 12.87 5.32 2.36
N ILE A 18 13.39 5.77 1.21
CA ILE A 18 13.98 7.09 1.10
C ILE A 18 12.88 8.15 0.90
N PRO A 19 13.13 9.44 1.23
CA PRO A 19 12.12 10.49 1.12
C PRO A 19 11.48 10.59 -0.26
N PHE A 20 12.26 10.40 -1.33
CA PHE A 20 11.77 10.46 -2.70
C PHE A 20 10.77 9.32 -3.01
N GLN A 21 11.03 8.09 -2.53
CA GLN A 21 10.09 6.97 -2.65
C GLN A 21 8.77 7.26 -1.95
N MET A 22 8.83 7.86 -0.75
CA MET A 22 7.63 8.23 -0.01
C MET A 22 6.83 9.30 -0.73
N THR A 23 7.49 10.33 -1.24
CA THR A 23 6.82 11.39 -2.02
C THR A 23 6.11 10.82 -3.25
N LEU A 24 6.73 9.87 -3.93
CA LEU A 24 6.11 9.22 -5.09
C LEU A 24 4.89 8.39 -4.67
N LEU A 25 5.01 7.58 -3.61
CA LEU A 25 3.90 6.81 -3.08
C LEU A 25 2.74 7.72 -2.65
N ASP A 26 3.02 8.78 -1.89
CA ASP A 26 2.00 9.71 -1.42
C ASP A 26 1.26 10.41 -2.58
N ASN A 27 2.00 10.81 -3.63
CA ASN A 27 1.38 11.43 -4.81
C ASN A 27 0.44 10.48 -5.55
N PHE A 28 0.82 9.22 -5.76
CA PHE A 28 0.01 8.25 -6.50
C PHE A 28 -1.00 7.50 -5.63
N VAL A 29 -0.77 7.38 -4.33
CA VAL A 29 -1.71 6.69 -3.43
C VAL A 29 -2.75 7.64 -2.84
N GLU A 30 -2.34 8.85 -2.46
CA GLU A 30 -3.23 9.79 -1.78
C GLU A 30 -3.56 11.01 -2.64
N GLY A 31 -2.57 11.59 -3.30
CA GLY A 31 -2.70 12.86 -4.02
C GLY A 31 -3.57 12.75 -5.26
N PHE A 32 -3.13 12.01 -6.25
CA PHE A 32 -3.80 11.92 -7.55
C PHE A 32 -5.22 11.33 -7.46
N PRO A 33 -5.45 10.18 -6.80
CA PRO A 33 -6.81 9.64 -6.67
C PRO A 33 -7.76 10.56 -5.91
N SER A 34 -7.30 11.20 -4.83
CA SER A 34 -8.10 12.13 -4.04
C SER A 34 -8.45 13.39 -4.82
N PHE A 35 -7.51 13.90 -5.62
CA PHE A 35 -7.75 15.04 -6.49
C PHE A 35 -8.76 14.72 -7.60
N MET A 36 -8.63 13.56 -8.23
CA MET A 36 -9.51 13.14 -9.31
C MET A 36 -10.94 12.90 -8.86
N ILE A 37 -11.16 12.40 -7.63
CA ILE A 37 -12.54 12.17 -7.14
C ILE A 37 -13.35 13.47 -6.99
N LEU A 38 -12.67 14.62 -6.85
CA LEU A 38 -13.35 15.93 -6.79
C LEU A 38 -14.08 16.29 -8.10
N PHE A 39 -13.66 15.72 -9.22
CA PHE A 39 -14.31 15.94 -10.53
C PHE A 39 -15.44 14.94 -10.80
N GLU A 40 -15.65 13.98 -9.91
CA GLU A 40 -16.77 13.05 -10.03
C GLU A 40 -18.10 13.77 -9.69
N LYS A 41 -19.08 13.71 -10.60
CA LYS A 41 -20.39 14.35 -10.41
C LYS A 41 -21.27 13.68 -9.35
N ASN A 42 -20.78 12.64 -8.68
CA ASN A 42 -21.58 11.90 -7.71
C ASN A 42 -21.44 12.52 -6.31
N ILE A 43 -22.41 13.35 -5.93
CA ILE A 43 -22.50 14.01 -4.61
C ILE A 43 -23.31 13.12 -3.65
N SER A 44 -22.92 11.87 -3.47
CA SER A 44 -23.53 11.06 -2.41
C SER A 44 -22.89 11.41 -1.07
N LYS A 45 -23.71 11.85 -0.11
CA LYS A 45 -23.25 12.11 1.25
C LYS A 45 -22.71 10.83 1.86
N GLN A 46 -21.45 10.84 2.28
CA GLN A 46 -20.87 9.76 3.06
C GLN A 46 -21.61 9.66 4.41
N LYS A 47 -22.20 8.50 4.67
CA LYS A 47 -23.00 8.27 5.89
C LYS A 47 -22.14 7.86 7.08
N GLU A 48 -20.92 7.39 6.85
CA GLU A 48 -20.01 6.93 7.91
C GLU A 48 -19.14 8.07 8.45
N SER A 49 -18.81 8.02 9.74
CA SER A 49 -17.83 8.93 10.33
C SER A 49 -16.43 8.68 9.74
N ILE A 50 -15.61 9.72 9.66
CA ILE A 50 -14.24 9.66 9.12
C ILE A 50 -13.41 8.57 9.81
N GLY A 51 -13.52 8.47 11.16
CA GLY A 51 -12.80 7.46 11.94
C GLY A 51 -13.20 6.03 11.56
N ARG A 52 -14.50 5.78 11.38
CA ARG A 52 -15.02 4.46 11.00
C ARG A 52 -14.59 4.06 9.58
N TYR A 53 -14.62 5.03 8.67
CA TYR A 53 -14.13 4.85 7.30
C TYR A 53 -12.63 4.53 7.25
N THR A 54 -11.81 5.25 8.02
CA THR A 54 -10.37 5.00 8.13
C THR A 54 -10.08 3.61 8.70
N MET A 55 -10.79 3.20 9.76
CA MET A 55 -10.67 1.85 10.33
C MET A 55 -11.03 0.76 9.34
N ARG A 56 -12.04 0.97 8.50
CA ARG A 56 -12.50 -0.01 7.51
C ARG A 56 -11.49 -0.26 6.40
N TYR A 57 -10.82 0.78 5.91
CA TYR A 57 -9.98 0.70 4.71
C TYR A 57 -8.48 0.84 5.00
N SER A 58 -8.08 1.89 5.73
CA SER A 58 -6.66 2.21 5.89
C SER A 58 -5.97 1.36 6.95
N PHE A 59 -6.64 1.06 8.06
CA PHE A 59 -6.06 0.31 9.17
C PHE A 59 -5.63 -1.12 8.78
N PRO A 60 -6.46 -1.95 8.11
CA PRO A 60 -6.06 -3.28 7.68
C PRO A 60 -4.88 -3.26 6.72
N ASN A 61 -4.84 -2.29 5.81
CA ASN A 61 -3.74 -2.13 4.86
C ASN A 61 -2.43 -1.73 5.56
N ALA A 62 -2.49 -0.80 6.50
CA ALA A 62 -1.33 -0.37 7.27
C ALA A 62 -0.72 -1.53 8.08
N ILE A 63 -1.56 -2.36 8.72
CA ILE A 63 -1.08 -3.55 9.44
C ILE A 63 -0.47 -4.57 8.48
N ALA A 64 -1.09 -4.80 7.31
CA ALA A 64 -0.55 -5.72 6.31
C ALA A 64 0.85 -5.30 5.85
N ILE A 65 1.07 -4.01 5.59
CA ILE A 65 2.39 -3.48 5.22
C ILE A 65 3.40 -3.70 6.36
N VAL A 66 3.03 -3.41 7.60
CA VAL A 66 3.90 -3.65 8.77
C VAL A 66 4.27 -5.13 8.89
N LEU A 67 3.32 -6.03 8.71
CA LEU A 67 3.60 -7.46 8.74
C LEU A 67 4.53 -7.90 7.59
N CYS A 68 4.42 -7.30 6.40
CA CYS A 68 5.37 -7.52 5.31
C CYS A 68 6.78 -7.03 5.70
N VAL A 69 6.91 -5.89 6.37
CA VAL A 69 8.21 -5.38 6.88
C VAL A 69 8.81 -6.39 7.85
N ILE A 70 8.03 -6.87 8.83
CA ILE A 70 8.49 -7.85 9.82
C ILE A 70 8.89 -9.17 9.14
N ALA A 71 8.04 -9.69 8.26
CA ALA A 71 8.29 -10.93 7.54
C ALA A 71 9.58 -10.86 6.73
N LEU A 72 9.79 -9.79 5.97
CA LEU A 72 11.03 -9.61 5.20
C LEU A 72 12.25 -9.43 6.09
N LYS A 73 12.15 -8.71 7.20
CA LYS A 73 13.25 -8.60 8.16
C LYS A 73 13.69 -9.96 8.69
N LEU A 74 12.74 -10.84 9.01
CA LEU A 74 13.02 -12.18 9.55
C LEU A 74 13.54 -13.14 8.46
N LEU A 75 13.01 -13.03 7.24
CA LEU A 75 13.32 -13.95 6.15
C LEU A 75 14.53 -13.51 5.31
N ALA A 76 14.88 -12.22 5.24
CA ALA A 76 15.98 -11.72 4.42
C ALA A 76 17.32 -12.43 4.67
N PRO A 77 17.73 -12.73 5.91
CA PRO A 77 18.97 -13.47 6.16
C PRO A 77 18.95 -14.90 5.60
N THR A 78 17.82 -15.60 5.73
CA THR A 78 17.65 -16.98 5.24
C THR A 78 17.58 -17.05 3.72
N LEU A 79 17.06 -15.99 3.09
CA LEU A 79 16.92 -15.86 1.64
C LEU A 79 18.16 -15.24 0.97
N SER A 80 19.20 -14.92 1.76
CA SER A 80 20.41 -14.25 1.28
C SER A 80 20.14 -12.95 0.51
N LEU A 81 19.09 -12.24 0.88
CA LEU A 81 18.72 -10.96 0.28
C LEU A 81 19.59 -9.83 0.83
N SER A 82 20.10 -8.99 -0.07
CA SER A 82 20.71 -7.73 0.35
C SER A 82 19.66 -6.78 0.91
N LEU A 83 20.09 -5.83 1.75
CA LEU A 83 19.19 -4.84 2.35
C LEU A 83 18.46 -4.02 1.28
N ASN A 84 19.14 -3.64 0.20
CA ASN A 84 18.57 -2.89 -0.91
C ASN A 84 17.51 -3.72 -1.67
N GLN A 85 17.73 -5.01 -1.86
CA GLN A 85 16.74 -5.91 -2.46
C GLN A 85 15.48 -6.03 -1.60
N ALA A 86 15.64 -6.19 -0.28
CA ALA A 86 14.51 -6.24 0.64
C ALA A 86 13.69 -4.93 0.64
N PHE A 87 14.36 -3.77 0.60
CA PHE A 87 13.70 -2.48 0.53
C PHE A 87 12.99 -2.27 -0.82
N THR A 88 13.56 -2.74 -1.92
CA THR A 88 12.92 -2.73 -3.24
C THR A 88 11.64 -3.56 -3.25
N ILE A 89 11.66 -4.76 -2.65
CA ILE A 89 10.47 -5.60 -2.48
C ILE A 89 9.40 -4.86 -1.66
N LEU A 90 9.79 -4.24 -0.54
CA LEU A 90 8.87 -3.48 0.31
C LEU A 90 8.25 -2.28 -0.42
N TYR A 91 9.04 -1.56 -1.22
CA TYR A 91 8.55 -0.43 -1.99
C TYR A 91 7.43 -0.83 -2.96
N TYR A 92 7.67 -1.83 -3.80
CA TYR A 92 6.66 -2.30 -4.76
C TYR A 92 5.47 -2.97 -4.05
N THR A 93 5.71 -3.73 -2.98
CA THR A 93 4.63 -4.33 -2.19
C THR A 93 3.73 -3.26 -1.59
N THR A 94 4.31 -2.21 -1.00
CA THR A 94 3.56 -1.09 -0.43
C THR A 94 2.74 -0.37 -1.50
N ALA A 95 3.33 -0.08 -2.66
CA ALA A 95 2.64 0.56 -3.77
C ALA A 95 1.41 -0.25 -4.22
N ILE A 96 1.59 -1.54 -4.47
CA ILE A 96 0.51 -2.41 -4.98
C ILE A 96 -0.58 -2.62 -3.92
N LEU A 97 -0.23 -2.81 -2.65
CA LEU A 97 -1.20 -2.93 -1.55
C LEU A 97 -2.00 -1.63 -1.38
N SER A 98 -1.36 -0.49 -1.56
CA SER A 98 -2.03 0.81 -1.45
C SER A 98 -2.96 1.08 -2.64
N ILE A 99 -2.56 0.73 -3.86
CA ILE A 99 -3.44 0.76 -5.04
C ILE A 99 -4.64 -0.18 -4.86
N HIS A 100 -4.42 -1.38 -4.30
CA HIS A 100 -5.52 -2.30 -3.97
C HIS A 100 -6.48 -1.70 -2.93
N MET A 101 -5.96 -0.96 -1.95
CA MET A 101 -6.79 -0.23 -0.99
C MET A 101 -7.66 0.84 -1.69
N ILE A 102 -7.09 1.63 -2.62
CA ILE A 102 -7.83 2.63 -3.39
C ILE A 102 -8.94 1.97 -4.21
N TYR A 103 -8.64 0.84 -4.88
CA TYR A 103 -9.63 0.06 -5.60
C TYR A 103 -10.84 -0.30 -4.72
N ARG A 104 -10.62 -0.69 -3.48
CA ARG A 104 -11.68 -1.00 -2.51
C ARG A 104 -12.45 0.25 -2.06
N ILE A 105 -11.77 1.36 -1.85
CA ILE A 105 -12.37 2.66 -1.52
C ILE A 105 -13.28 3.15 -2.64
N TYR A 106 -12.90 2.92 -3.89
CA TYR A 106 -13.64 3.32 -5.07
C TYR A 106 -14.89 2.47 -5.35
N SER A 107 -15.14 1.42 -4.58
CA SER A 107 -16.35 0.60 -4.72
C SER A 107 -17.63 1.38 -4.26
N PRO A 108 -18.74 1.35 -5.02
CA PRO A 108 -18.93 0.67 -6.30
C PRO A 108 -18.16 1.34 -7.45
N ILE A 109 -17.53 0.52 -8.29
CA ILE A 109 -16.69 0.98 -9.38
C ILE A 109 -17.59 1.42 -10.54
N ASN A 110 -17.29 2.59 -11.11
CA ASN A 110 -17.87 3.10 -12.34
C ASN A 110 -16.78 3.33 -13.39
N LEU A 111 -17.17 3.66 -14.63
CA LEU A 111 -16.23 3.89 -15.72
C LEU A 111 -15.19 4.97 -15.38
N TYR A 112 -15.61 6.08 -14.77
CA TYR A 112 -14.73 7.18 -14.38
C TYR A 112 -13.66 6.71 -13.40
N ARG A 113 -14.04 6.03 -12.32
CA ARG A 113 -13.14 5.50 -11.29
C ARG A 113 -12.17 4.45 -11.86
N THR A 114 -12.66 3.62 -12.78
CA THR A 114 -11.80 2.66 -13.49
C THR A 114 -10.74 3.36 -14.32
N VAL A 115 -11.12 4.39 -15.08
CA VAL A 115 -10.16 5.16 -15.89
C VAL A 115 -9.13 5.85 -14.99
N VAL A 116 -9.57 6.48 -13.90
CA VAL A 116 -8.66 7.13 -12.93
C VAL A 116 -7.66 6.12 -12.37
N LEU A 117 -8.10 4.93 -11.95
CA LEU A 117 -7.20 3.89 -11.45
C LEU A 117 -6.21 3.39 -12.50
N ILE A 118 -6.64 3.20 -13.74
CA ILE A 118 -5.74 2.78 -14.83
C ILE A 118 -4.69 3.87 -15.09
N VAL A 119 -5.12 5.13 -15.19
CA VAL A 119 -4.21 6.26 -15.39
C VAL A 119 -3.21 6.36 -14.24
N ASP A 120 -3.65 6.20 -13.01
CA ASP A 120 -2.82 6.24 -11.81
C ASP A 120 -1.74 5.14 -11.85
N ILE A 121 -2.13 3.89 -12.12
CA ILE A 121 -1.20 2.77 -12.23
C ILE A 121 -0.18 3.00 -13.35
N VAL A 122 -0.63 3.40 -14.53
CA VAL A 122 0.24 3.65 -15.67
C VAL A 122 1.21 4.80 -15.37
N ALA A 123 0.73 5.89 -14.79
CA ALA A 123 1.54 7.03 -14.41
C ALA A 123 2.57 6.64 -13.33
N PHE A 124 2.17 5.89 -12.30
CA PHE A 124 3.08 5.38 -11.28
C PHE A 124 4.21 4.53 -11.89
N VAL A 125 3.87 3.59 -12.78
CA VAL A 125 4.88 2.74 -13.45
C VAL A 125 5.81 3.56 -14.32
N LEU A 126 5.28 4.50 -15.11
CA LEU A 126 6.08 5.36 -15.99
C LEU A 126 7.03 6.26 -15.18
N VAL A 127 6.53 6.92 -14.13
CA VAL A 127 7.36 7.79 -13.30
C VAL A 127 8.40 6.96 -12.54
N SER A 128 8.03 5.80 -11.99
CA SER A 128 9.00 4.90 -11.34
C SER A 128 10.09 4.42 -12.29
N TYR A 129 9.76 4.20 -13.57
CA TYR A 129 10.73 3.82 -14.60
C TYR A 129 11.66 4.97 -14.95
N ILE A 130 11.12 6.18 -15.18
CA ILE A 130 11.92 7.38 -15.51
C ILE A 130 12.84 7.78 -14.35
N THR A 131 12.37 7.64 -13.11
CA THR A 131 13.10 8.03 -11.91
C THR A 131 13.81 6.87 -11.22
N TYR A 132 14.02 5.75 -11.92
CA TYR A 132 14.58 4.52 -11.37
C TYR A 132 15.88 4.75 -10.59
N ASP A 133 16.82 5.52 -11.14
CA ASP A 133 18.10 5.84 -10.50
C ASP A 133 17.92 6.67 -9.21
N LEU A 134 16.97 7.60 -9.21
CA LEU A 134 16.64 8.43 -8.03
C LEU A 134 15.96 7.62 -6.93
N LEU A 135 15.23 6.58 -7.30
CA LEU A 135 14.58 5.67 -6.38
C LEU A 135 15.56 4.69 -5.70
N GLN A 136 16.79 4.60 -6.19
CA GLN A 136 17.83 3.70 -5.66
C GLN A 136 17.36 2.23 -5.52
N LEU A 137 16.53 1.78 -6.44
CA LEU A 137 15.98 0.42 -6.42
C LEU A 137 17.02 -0.61 -6.88
N ALA A 138 16.97 -1.79 -6.32
CA ALA A 138 17.77 -2.92 -6.79
C ALA A 138 17.27 -3.42 -8.15
N PRO A 139 18.16 -3.90 -9.03
CA PRO A 139 17.76 -4.43 -10.33
C PRO A 139 16.82 -5.62 -10.15
N VAL A 140 15.74 -5.62 -10.94
CA VAL A 140 14.73 -6.68 -10.89
C VAL A 140 15.28 -7.94 -11.54
N THR A 141 15.70 -8.89 -10.72
CA THR A 141 16.08 -10.24 -11.15
C THR A 141 14.90 -11.20 -11.04
N SER A 142 14.95 -12.34 -11.71
CA SER A 142 13.90 -13.37 -11.60
C SER A 142 13.67 -13.83 -10.17
N LEU A 143 14.72 -13.92 -9.38
CA LEU A 143 14.65 -14.29 -7.95
C LEU A 143 13.99 -13.19 -7.12
N LEU A 144 14.34 -11.92 -7.35
CA LEU A 144 13.70 -10.79 -6.67
C LEU A 144 12.21 -10.70 -7.01
N LEU A 145 11.85 -10.98 -8.26
CA LEU A 145 10.45 -11.01 -8.70
C LEU A 145 9.66 -12.12 -7.98
N GLN A 146 10.24 -13.31 -7.79
CA GLN A 146 9.59 -14.39 -7.03
C GLN A 146 9.30 -13.97 -5.58
N TYR A 147 10.29 -13.37 -4.90
CA TYR A 147 10.10 -12.91 -3.53
C TYR A 147 9.12 -11.73 -3.44
N LEU A 148 9.11 -10.85 -4.42
CA LEU A 148 8.12 -9.78 -4.53
C LEU A 148 6.70 -10.37 -4.61
N ILE A 149 6.49 -11.35 -5.51
CA ILE A 149 5.19 -12.00 -5.66
C ILE A 149 4.77 -12.69 -4.36
N MET A 150 5.67 -13.42 -3.70
CA MET A 150 5.36 -14.09 -2.42
C MET A 150 4.98 -13.08 -1.32
N THR A 151 5.75 -12.00 -1.18
CA THR A 151 5.48 -10.96 -0.19
C THR A 151 4.17 -10.23 -0.49
N LEU A 152 3.90 -9.96 -1.76
CA LEU A 152 2.65 -9.34 -2.20
C LEU A 152 1.44 -10.22 -1.91
N LEU A 153 1.50 -11.52 -2.24
CA LEU A 153 0.42 -12.46 -1.94
C LEU A 153 0.16 -12.55 -0.44
N PHE A 154 1.22 -12.62 0.36
CA PHE A 154 1.11 -12.58 1.82
C PHE A 154 0.41 -11.30 2.29
N GLY A 155 0.85 -10.13 1.82
CA GLY A 155 0.25 -8.84 2.16
C GLY A 155 -1.22 -8.73 1.75
N LEU A 156 -1.59 -9.20 0.55
CA LEU A 156 -2.97 -9.21 0.07
C LEU A 156 -3.88 -10.11 0.92
N ILE A 157 -3.40 -11.31 1.27
CA ILE A 157 -4.15 -12.23 2.13
C ILE A 157 -4.38 -11.59 3.50
N VAL A 158 -3.33 -11.06 4.12
CA VAL A 158 -3.40 -10.40 5.43
C VAL A 158 -4.35 -9.20 5.38
N SER A 159 -4.19 -8.30 4.40
CA SER A 159 -5.04 -7.12 4.24
C SER A 159 -6.50 -7.50 4.06
N THR A 160 -6.78 -8.53 3.28
CA THR A 160 -8.15 -9.01 3.01
C THR A 160 -8.78 -9.66 4.25
N CYS A 161 -8.03 -10.51 4.97
CA CYS A 161 -8.49 -11.14 6.20
C CYS A 161 -8.79 -10.11 7.29
N LEU A 162 -7.86 -9.18 7.53
CA LEU A 162 -8.04 -8.11 8.51
C LEU A 162 -9.22 -7.20 8.15
N SER A 163 -9.40 -6.90 6.87
CA SER A 163 -10.54 -6.11 6.43
C SER A 163 -11.87 -6.79 6.74
N LYS A 164 -11.99 -8.10 6.51
CA LYS A 164 -13.22 -8.85 6.84
C LYS A 164 -13.50 -8.82 8.35
N ILE A 165 -12.46 -8.97 9.17
CA ILE A 165 -12.58 -8.93 10.64
C ILE A 165 -13.04 -7.55 11.09
N VAL A 166 -12.39 -6.49 10.59
CA VAL A 166 -12.73 -5.10 10.96
C VAL A 166 -14.14 -4.73 10.50
N VAL A 167 -14.53 -5.09 9.28
CA VAL A 167 -15.89 -4.84 8.77
C VAL A 167 -16.90 -5.57 9.65
N HIS A 168 -16.69 -6.85 9.94
CA HIS A 168 -17.59 -7.62 10.82
C HIS A 168 -17.71 -6.97 12.21
N TYR A 169 -16.62 -6.55 12.81
CA TYR A 169 -16.61 -5.86 14.10
C TYR A 169 -17.39 -4.53 14.06
N LEU A 170 -17.17 -3.73 13.02
CA LEU A 170 -17.84 -2.43 12.85
C LEU A 170 -19.35 -2.59 12.60
N ASP A 171 -19.75 -3.64 11.89
CA ASP A 171 -21.16 -3.91 11.60
C ASP A 171 -21.91 -4.49 12.81
N THR A 172 -21.21 -5.20 13.71
CA THR A 172 -21.78 -5.72 14.96
C THR A 172 -21.85 -4.70 16.10
N HIS A 173 -21.08 -3.60 16.00
CA HIS A 173 -21.07 -2.52 16.99
C HIS A 173 -21.40 -1.19 16.29
N PRO A 174 -22.64 -0.97 15.85
CA PRO A 174 -23.06 0.33 15.34
C PRO A 174 -23.02 1.31 16.50
N GLN A 175 -22.16 2.33 16.39
CA GLN A 175 -22.25 3.49 17.29
C GLN A 175 -23.41 4.34 16.77
N ASP A 176 -24.39 4.60 17.62
CA ASP A 176 -25.52 5.48 17.39
C ASP A 176 -25.07 6.92 17.06
#